data_25ca4fa44971e32738e0459d96c8db4d
#
_entry.id   25ca4fa44971e32738e0459d96c8db4d
#
_cell.length_a   1.000
_cell.length_b   1.000
_cell.length_c   1.000
_cell.angle_alpha   90.00
_cell.angle_beta   90.00
_cell.angle_gamma   90.00
#
_symmetry.space_group_name_H-M   'P 1'
#
loop_
_entity.id
_entity.type
_entity.pdbx_description
1 polymer ?
#
loop_
_entity_poly.entity_id
_entity_poly.type
_entity_poly.pdbx_seq_one_letter_code
_entity_poly.pdbx_strand_id
1 'polypeptide(L)'
;MLQLIKRCPEYAEGYKAYCQEYYDHNIVFFRPSNPKYLVGDWFASTKDWYDRKEKGLLEGQPVGFHYWAVDDGRFIGEFQLRTEFPPKVMLDIGSVGYAVRVSEWNKGYGTQILRLGLAIAREHGMEKVLLNINEKNAASIHLCEKMGGELWDTIERYNEAEGNHLVRRYWIML
;
A
#
# COMPACT_ATOMS: atom_id res chain seq x y z
N MET A 1 3.74 -13.72 14.92
CA MET A 1 3.66 -12.23 15.11
C MET A 1 3.88 -11.56 13.77
N LEU A 2 3.01 -10.62 13.40
CA LEU A 2 3.08 -9.91 12.11
C LEU A 2 4.42 -9.17 11.93
N GLN A 3 4.99 -9.30 10.74
CA GLN A 3 6.23 -8.64 10.34
C GLN A 3 6.07 -7.99 8.96
N LEU A 4 6.75 -6.87 8.74
CA LEU A 4 6.94 -6.28 7.41
C LEU A 4 8.32 -6.69 6.89
N ILE A 5 8.35 -7.47 5.84
CA ILE A 5 9.58 -8.01 5.25
C ILE A 5 9.75 -7.56 3.81
N LYS A 6 10.96 -7.61 3.29
CA LYS A 6 11.19 -7.42 1.86
C LYS A 6 10.62 -8.60 1.07
N ARG A 7 10.27 -8.34 -0.18
CA ARG A 7 9.75 -9.37 -1.08
C ARG A 7 10.71 -10.57 -1.15
N CYS A 8 10.20 -11.75 -0.93
CA CYS A 8 10.98 -12.99 -1.02
C CYS A 8 10.16 -14.12 -1.67
N PRO A 9 10.81 -15.09 -2.33
CA PRO A 9 10.12 -16.12 -3.10
C PRO A 9 9.22 -17.03 -2.24
N GLU A 10 9.52 -17.17 -0.96
CA GLU A 10 8.76 -18.01 -0.02
C GLU A 10 7.27 -17.66 0.03
N TYR A 11 6.94 -16.36 -0.10
CA TYR A 11 5.55 -15.87 -0.05
C TYR A 11 4.96 -15.52 -1.42
N ALA A 12 5.63 -15.89 -2.51
CA ALA A 12 5.19 -15.54 -3.87
C ALA A 12 3.78 -16.10 -4.20
N GLU A 13 3.50 -17.34 -3.83
CA GLU A 13 2.18 -17.95 -4.02
C GLU A 13 1.11 -17.31 -3.14
N GLY A 14 1.46 -16.93 -1.90
CA GLY A 14 0.59 -16.15 -1.03
C GLY A 14 0.22 -14.78 -1.61
N TYR A 15 1.17 -14.11 -2.27
CA TYR A 15 0.93 -12.86 -2.99
C TYR A 15 0.00 -13.05 -4.19
N LYS A 16 0.17 -14.13 -4.98
CA LYS A 16 -0.77 -14.44 -6.08
C LYS A 16 -2.19 -14.64 -5.57
N ALA A 17 -2.35 -15.43 -4.49
CA ALA A 17 -3.64 -15.67 -3.89
C ALA A 17 -4.30 -14.35 -3.40
N TYR A 18 -3.53 -13.46 -2.78
CA TYR A 18 -3.98 -12.12 -2.41
C TYR A 18 -4.48 -11.31 -3.62
N CYS A 19 -3.71 -11.30 -4.71
CA CYS A 19 -4.13 -10.63 -5.94
C CYS A 19 -5.44 -11.22 -6.48
N GLN A 20 -5.57 -12.54 -6.50
CA GLN A 20 -6.78 -13.22 -6.97
C GLN A 20 -7.99 -12.88 -6.10
N GLU A 21 -7.86 -12.87 -4.76
CA GLU A 21 -8.94 -12.48 -3.85
C GLU A 21 -9.49 -11.09 -4.17
N TYR A 22 -8.64 -10.09 -4.45
CA TYR A 22 -9.08 -8.74 -4.80
C TYR A 22 -9.87 -8.69 -6.11
N TYR A 23 -9.45 -9.46 -7.11
CA TYR A 23 -10.14 -9.53 -8.39
C TYR A 23 -11.47 -10.26 -8.29
N ASP A 24 -11.52 -11.37 -7.55
CA ASP A 24 -12.74 -12.18 -7.35
C ASP A 24 -13.82 -11.38 -6.60
N HIS A 25 -13.42 -10.52 -5.67
CA HIS A 25 -14.34 -9.66 -4.91
C HIS A 25 -14.63 -8.32 -5.62
N ASN A 26 -14.10 -8.11 -6.83
CA ASN A 26 -14.28 -6.87 -7.60
C ASN A 26 -13.98 -5.59 -6.82
N ILE A 27 -12.93 -5.59 -6.00
CA ILE A 27 -12.53 -4.43 -5.21
C ILE A 27 -11.79 -3.46 -6.13
N VAL A 28 -12.37 -2.29 -6.38
CA VAL A 28 -11.88 -1.34 -7.39
C VAL A 28 -11.09 -0.17 -6.80
N PHE A 29 -11.35 0.25 -5.57
CA PHE A 29 -10.68 1.38 -4.91
C PHE A 29 -9.21 1.10 -4.53
N PHE A 30 -8.83 -0.15 -4.50
CA PHE A 30 -7.44 -0.59 -4.43
C PHE A 30 -7.33 -1.92 -5.19
N ARG A 31 -6.43 -1.98 -6.16
CA ARG A 31 -6.16 -3.22 -6.89
C ARG A 31 -4.66 -3.52 -6.88
N PRO A 32 -4.27 -4.67 -6.36
CA PRO A 32 -2.91 -5.18 -6.53
C PRO A 32 -2.67 -5.57 -7.99
N SER A 33 -1.52 -6.17 -8.26
CA SER A 33 -1.19 -6.67 -9.59
C SER A 33 -2.29 -7.58 -10.16
N ASN A 34 -2.63 -7.40 -11.43
CA ASN A 34 -3.60 -8.28 -12.07
C ASN A 34 -3.05 -9.72 -12.13
N PRO A 35 -3.79 -10.73 -11.61
CA PRO A 35 -3.33 -12.12 -11.58
C PRO A 35 -2.86 -12.66 -12.91
N LYS A 36 -3.46 -12.20 -14.04
CA LYS A 36 -3.07 -12.60 -15.38
C LYS A 36 -1.62 -12.28 -15.76
N TYR A 37 -1.00 -11.32 -15.06
CA TYR A 37 0.40 -10.94 -15.28
C TYR A 37 1.37 -11.67 -14.34
N LEU A 38 0.86 -12.43 -13.37
CA LEU A 38 1.68 -13.15 -12.39
C LEU A 38 2.00 -14.56 -12.92
N VAL A 39 2.60 -14.61 -14.11
CA VAL A 39 2.97 -15.85 -14.82
C VAL A 39 4.46 -15.85 -15.16
N GLY A 40 5.03 -17.03 -15.40
CA GLY A 40 6.46 -17.15 -15.71
C GLY A 40 7.33 -16.60 -14.60
N ASP A 41 8.36 -15.84 -14.96
CA ASP A 41 9.33 -15.26 -14.02
C ASP A 41 8.88 -13.90 -13.43
N TRP A 42 7.60 -13.75 -13.18
CA TRP A 42 7.00 -12.51 -12.67
C TRP A 42 7.64 -12.04 -11.36
N PHE A 43 8.03 -12.98 -10.49
CA PHE A 43 8.57 -12.62 -9.17
C PHE A 43 9.93 -11.93 -9.31
N ALA A 44 10.87 -12.50 -10.07
CA ALA A 44 12.18 -11.89 -10.28
C ALA A 44 12.09 -10.52 -10.95
N SER A 45 11.28 -10.41 -12.01
CA SER A 45 11.06 -9.14 -12.71
C SER A 45 10.46 -8.06 -11.80
N THR A 46 9.47 -8.42 -10.98
CA THR A 46 8.83 -7.47 -10.05
C THR A 46 9.79 -7.10 -8.92
N LYS A 47 10.56 -8.06 -8.41
CA LYS A 47 11.56 -7.81 -7.38
C LYS A 47 12.63 -6.84 -7.87
N ASP A 48 13.19 -7.06 -9.07
CA ASP A 48 14.15 -6.14 -9.70
C ASP A 48 13.60 -4.70 -9.80
N TRP A 49 12.34 -4.59 -10.26
CA TRP A 49 11.69 -3.27 -10.37
C TRP A 49 11.61 -2.55 -9.02
N TYR A 50 11.21 -3.24 -7.94
CA TYR A 50 11.13 -2.66 -6.60
C TYR A 50 12.52 -2.35 -6.04
N ASP A 51 13.52 -3.23 -6.23
CA ASP A 51 14.90 -2.99 -5.80
C ASP A 51 15.49 -1.74 -6.48
N ARG A 52 15.20 -1.53 -7.76
CA ARG A 52 15.60 -0.32 -8.49
C ARG A 52 14.85 0.93 -8.01
N LYS A 53 13.57 0.79 -7.68
CA LYS A 53 12.76 1.89 -7.14
C LYS A 53 13.30 2.38 -5.80
N GLU A 54 13.70 1.47 -4.91
CA GLU A 54 14.32 1.79 -3.62
C GLU A 54 15.62 2.56 -3.77
N LYS A 55 16.36 2.30 -4.85
CA LYS A 55 17.63 2.97 -5.17
C LYS A 55 17.48 4.27 -5.97
N GLY A 56 16.24 4.68 -6.29
CA GLY A 56 15.99 5.86 -7.12
C GLY A 56 16.43 5.69 -8.58
N LEU A 57 16.53 4.47 -9.09
CA LEU A 57 17.00 4.15 -10.43
C LEU A 57 15.89 4.09 -11.49
N LEU A 58 14.66 4.44 -11.12
CA LEU A 58 13.51 4.47 -12.04
C LEU A 58 13.16 5.92 -12.36
N GLU A 59 13.44 6.35 -13.60
CA GLU A 59 13.12 7.69 -14.07
C GLU A 59 11.62 7.99 -13.91
N GLY A 60 11.28 9.18 -13.41
CA GLY A 60 9.90 9.61 -13.21
C GLY A 60 9.15 8.91 -12.10
N GLN A 61 9.79 8.01 -11.36
CA GLN A 61 9.20 7.33 -10.21
C GLN A 61 9.77 7.88 -8.89
N PRO A 62 8.94 8.01 -7.84
CA PRO A 62 9.44 8.36 -6.51
C PRO A 62 10.30 7.22 -5.94
N VAL A 63 11.30 7.56 -5.15
CA VAL A 63 11.97 6.59 -4.27
C VAL A 63 10.92 6.01 -3.33
N GLY A 64 10.88 4.70 -3.23
CA GLY A 64 9.85 4.07 -2.40
C GLY A 64 10.15 2.62 -2.09
N PHE A 65 9.71 2.23 -0.92
CA PHE A 65 9.95 0.94 -0.31
C PHE A 65 8.66 0.13 -0.32
N HIS A 66 8.78 -1.14 -0.62
CA HIS A 66 7.66 -2.06 -0.64
C HIS A 66 7.93 -3.25 0.28
N TYR A 67 7.02 -3.49 1.20
CA TYR A 67 7.10 -4.57 2.17
C TYR A 67 5.90 -5.50 2.04
N TRP A 68 6.14 -6.77 2.26
CA TRP A 68 5.12 -7.77 2.46
C TRP A 68 4.86 -7.98 3.94
N ALA A 69 3.60 -7.99 4.31
CA ALA A 69 3.15 -8.31 5.65
C ALA A 69 2.95 -9.82 5.75
N VAL A 70 3.68 -10.44 6.67
CA VAL A 70 3.63 -11.89 6.89
C VAL A 70 3.39 -12.20 8.37
N ASP A 71 2.60 -13.23 8.64
CA ASP A 71 2.32 -13.71 9.98
C ASP A 71 2.19 -15.23 9.98
N ASP A 72 2.94 -15.89 10.86
CA ASP A 72 2.93 -17.34 11.03
C ASP A 72 3.04 -18.11 9.71
N GLY A 73 4.06 -17.76 8.90
CA GLY A 73 4.32 -18.38 7.60
C GLY A 73 3.31 -18.05 6.50
N ARG A 74 2.40 -17.09 6.71
CA ARG A 74 1.35 -16.71 5.74
C ARG A 74 1.54 -15.29 5.24
N PHE A 75 1.27 -15.08 3.95
CA PHE A 75 1.15 -13.75 3.38
C PHE A 75 -0.17 -13.12 3.82
N ILE A 76 -0.11 -11.94 4.43
CA ILE A 76 -1.25 -11.23 5.00
C ILE A 76 -1.62 -9.99 4.17
N GLY A 77 -0.64 -9.30 3.61
CA GLY A 77 -0.88 -8.06 2.89
C GLY A 77 0.41 -7.34 2.51
N GLU A 78 0.31 -6.06 2.22
CA GLU A 78 1.46 -5.26 1.81
C GLU A 78 1.43 -3.85 2.40
N PHE A 79 2.61 -3.24 2.47
CA PHE A 79 2.82 -1.86 2.85
C PHE A 79 3.79 -1.19 1.86
N GLN A 80 3.46 0.03 1.45
CA GLN A 80 4.30 0.85 0.57
C GLN A 80 4.59 2.17 1.25
N LEU A 81 5.86 2.56 1.23
CA LEU A 81 6.33 3.85 1.68
C LEU A 81 7.03 4.57 0.52
N ARG A 82 6.75 5.83 0.33
CA ARG A 82 7.38 6.71 -0.65
C ARG A 82 8.01 7.85 0.11
N THR A 83 9.31 8.06 -0.07
CA THR A 83 10.11 9.01 0.74
C THR A 83 10.54 10.25 -0.01
N GLU A 84 10.75 10.13 -1.32
CA GLU A 84 11.24 11.23 -2.14
C GLU A 84 10.34 11.43 -3.36
N PHE A 85 9.78 12.62 -3.48
CA PHE A 85 9.01 13.03 -4.66
C PHE A 85 8.92 14.53 -4.84
N PRO A 86 8.66 14.97 -6.08
CA PRO A 86 8.13 16.30 -6.28
C PRO A 86 6.82 16.47 -5.47
N PRO A 87 6.62 17.61 -4.78
CA PRO A 87 5.43 17.83 -3.95
C PRO A 87 4.11 17.50 -4.65
N LYS A 88 4.00 17.84 -5.94
CA LYS A 88 2.80 17.54 -6.73
C LYS A 88 2.50 16.04 -6.82
N VAL A 89 3.52 15.20 -7.02
CA VAL A 89 3.35 13.74 -7.09
C VAL A 89 2.94 13.17 -5.73
N MET A 90 3.54 13.68 -4.65
CA MET A 90 3.15 13.28 -3.30
C MET A 90 1.68 13.58 -3.02
N LEU A 91 1.22 14.76 -3.36
CA LEU A 91 -0.18 15.15 -3.19
C LEU A 91 -1.13 14.26 -3.99
N ASP A 92 -0.66 13.75 -5.12
CA ASP A 92 -1.46 12.91 -6.00
C ASP A 92 -1.59 11.46 -5.50
N ILE A 93 -0.51 10.85 -5.01
CA ILE A 93 -0.49 9.41 -4.69
C ILE A 93 -0.37 9.09 -3.20
N GLY A 94 -0.05 10.10 -2.37
CA GLY A 94 0.25 9.93 -0.94
C GLY A 94 1.60 9.28 -0.68
N SER A 95 2.09 9.37 0.55
CA SER A 95 3.36 8.75 0.97
C SER A 95 3.19 7.29 1.38
N VAL A 96 2.00 6.91 1.81
CA VAL A 96 1.73 5.57 2.35
C VAL A 96 0.60 4.90 1.58
N GLY A 97 0.78 3.61 1.31
CA GLY A 97 -0.27 2.70 0.86
C GLY A 97 -0.16 1.38 1.61
N TYR A 98 -1.29 0.78 1.95
CA TYR A 98 -1.32 -0.55 2.57
C TYR A 98 -2.58 -1.30 2.18
N ALA A 99 -2.49 -2.62 2.20
CA ALA A 99 -3.64 -3.48 1.98
C ALA A 99 -3.51 -4.79 2.76
N VAL A 100 -4.64 -5.37 3.10
CA VAL A 100 -4.77 -6.68 3.74
C VAL A 100 -5.53 -7.59 2.78
N ARG A 101 -5.10 -8.84 2.60
CA ARG A 101 -5.84 -9.80 1.79
C ARG A 101 -7.27 -9.98 2.31
N VAL A 102 -8.22 -10.20 1.42
CA VAL A 102 -9.66 -10.19 1.74
C VAL A 102 -10.02 -11.23 2.81
N SER A 103 -9.47 -12.43 2.72
CA SER A 103 -9.68 -13.53 3.67
C SER A 103 -9.18 -13.24 5.11
N GLU A 104 -8.37 -12.19 5.29
CA GLU A 104 -7.82 -11.76 6.58
C GLU A 104 -8.41 -10.43 7.07
N TRP A 105 -9.46 -9.92 6.44
CA TRP A 105 -10.13 -8.69 6.88
C TRP A 105 -10.79 -8.87 8.25
N ASN A 106 -10.98 -7.74 8.94
CA ASN A 106 -11.61 -7.66 10.27
C ASN A 106 -10.88 -8.42 11.40
N LYS A 107 -9.61 -8.85 11.17
CA LYS A 107 -8.77 -9.52 12.16
C LYS A 107 -7.70 -8.60 12.79
N GLY A 108 -7.80 -7.28 12.55
CA GLY A 108 -6.88 -6.28 13.12
C GLY A 108 -5.54 -6.14 12.37
N TYR A 109 -5.32 -6.86 11.28
CA TYR A 109 -4.06 -6.78 10.52
C TYR A 109 -3.80 -5.41 9.91
N GLY A 110 -4.82 -4.72 9.42
CA GLY A 110 -4.66 -3.36 8.88
C GLY A 110 -4.03 -2.40 9.91
N THR A 111 -4.48 -2.46 11.16
CA THR A 111 -3.92 -1.66 12.26
C THR A 111 -2.45 -2.00 12.52
N GLN A 112 -2.12 -3.28 12.52
CA GLN A 112 -0.75 -3.74 12.76
C GLN A 112 0.18 -3.33 11.61
N ILE A 113 -0.25 -3.52 10.34
CA ILE A 113 0.50 -3.13 9.15
C ILE A 113 0.77 -1.63 9.15
N LEU A 114 -0.26 -0.80 9.37
CA LEU A 114 -0.08 0.65 9.36
C LEU A 114 0.85 1.08 10.52
N ARG A 115 0.68 0.54 11.72
CA ARG A 115 1.55 0.86 12.87
C ARG A 115 3.02 0.54 12.58
N LEU A 116 3.32 -0.64 12.06
CA LEU A 116 4.68 -1.04 11.69
C LEU A 116 5.22 -0.15 10.56
N GLY A 117 4.38 0.16 9.57
CA GLY A 117 4.75 1.03 8.47
C GLY A 117 5.06 2.47 8.89
N LEU A 118 4.30 3.03 9.86
CA LEU A 118 4.60 4.34 10.44
C LEU A 118 5.92 4.35 11.21
N ALA A 119 6.28 3.25 11.89
CA ALA A 119 7.58 3.12 12.52
C ALA A 119 8.72 3.13 11.48
N ILE A 120 8.55 2.39 10.37
CA ILE A 120 9.50 2.42 9.25
C ILE A 120 9.62 3.84 8.66
N ALA A 121 8.51 4.57 8.51
CA ALA A 121 8.56 5.94 8.00
C ALA A 121 9.39 6.87 8.90
N ARG A 122 9.28 6.73 10.24
CA ARG A 122 10.13 7.44 11.21
C ARG A 122 11.61 7.09 11.05
N GLU A 123 11.94 5.81 10.85
CA GLU A 123 13.33 5.36 10.61
C GLU A 123 13.92 5.96 9.33
N HIS A 124 13.06 6.27 8.35
CA HIS A 124 13.45 7.02 7.13
C HIS A 124 13.47 8.55 7.33
N GLY A 125 13.36 9.05 8.58
CA GLY A 125 13.44 10.48 8.88
C GLY A 125 12.22 11.30 8.47
N MET A 126 11.09 10.66 8.19
CA MET A 126 9.87 11.40 7.86
C MET A 126 9.21 11.93 9.15
N GLU A 127 8.77 13.18 9.11
CA GLU A 127 8.04 13.82 10.22
C GLU A 127 6.53 13.61 10.13
N LYS A 128 6.04 13.37 8.92
CA LYS A 128 4.63 13.13 8.64
C LYS A 128 4.45 12.30 7.38
N VAL A 129 3.31 11.65 7.26
CA VAL A 129 2.92 10.89 6.06
C VAL A 129 1.54 11.33 5.57
N LEU A 130 1.34 11.26 4.24
CA LEU A 130 0.08 11.56 3.59
C LEU A 130 -0.59 10.25 3.14
N LEU A 131 -1.85 10.06 3.54
CA LEU A 131 -2.70 8.97 3.05
C LEU A 131 -3.81 9.53 2.17
N ASN A 132 -3.94 9.00 0.97
CA ASN A 132 -5.04 9.29 0.04
C ASN A 132 -5.99 8.09 0.07
N ILE A 133 -7.19 8.28 0.59
CA ILE A 133 -8.16 7.21 0.85
C ILE A 133 -9.44 7.48 0.08
N ASN A 134 -9.84 6.53 -0.78
CA ASN A 134 -11.14 6.59 -1.44
C ASN A 134 -12.25 6.69 -0.38
N GLU A 135 -13.20 7.61 -0.55
CA GLU A 135 -14.27 7.85 0.43
C GLU A 135 -15.14 6.62 0.71
N LYS A 136 -15.22 5.69 -0.24
CA LYS A 136 -15.94 4.41 -0.08
C LYS A 136 -15.21 3.42 0.82
N ASN A 137 -13.92 3.65 1.08
CA ASN A 137 -13.11 2.77 1.94
C ASN A 137 -13.23 3.18 3.42
N ALA A 138 -14.42 3.01 3.98
CA ALA A 138 -14.72 3.37 5.38
C ALA A 138 -13.77 2.71 6.38
N ALA A 139 -13.34 1.47 6.11
CA ALA A 139 -12.40 0.75 6.99
C ALA A 139 -11.04 1.44 7.06
N SER A 140 -10.50 1.88 5.92
CA SER A 140 -9.22 2.60 5.88
C SER A 140 -9.32 4.00 6.47
N ILE A 141 -10.44 4.70 6.26
CA ILE A 141 -10.72 6.00 6.89
C ILE A 141 -10.70 5.87 8.41
N HIS A 142 -11.54 4.97 8.95
CA HIS A 142 -11.60 4.73 10.39
C HIS A 142 -10.23 4.37 10.99
N LEU A 143 -9.48 3.50 10.29
CA LEU A 143 -8.16 3.10 10.73
C LEU A 143 -7.17 4.28 10.73
N CYS A 144 -7.19 5.11 9.68
CA CYS A 144 -6.34 6.29 9.56
C CYS A 144 -6.62 7.28 10.71
N GLU A 145 -7.89 7.60 10.96
CA GLU A 145 -8.31 8.48 12.05
C GLU A 145 -7.91 7.93 13.43
N LYS A 146 -8.10 6.63 13.65
CA LYS A 146 -7.65 5.95 14.89
C LYS A 146 -6.13 6.03 15.10
N MET A 147 -5.36 6.12 14.03
CA MET A 147 -3.90 6.26 14.07
C MET A 147 -3.43 7.72 14.12
N GLY A 148 -4.33 8.67 14.39
CA GLY A 148 -4.02 10.09 14.50
C GLY A 148 -4.06 10.84 13.17
N GLY A 149 -4.72 10.28 12.17
CA GLY A 149 -4.91 10.94 10.87
C GLY A 149 -5.85 12.14 10.99
N GLU A 150 -5.39 13.29 10.54
CA GLU A 150 -6.17 14.51 10.43
C GLU A 150 -6.55 14.77 8.99
N LEU A 151 -7.85 14.92 8.73
CA LEU A 151 -8.37 15.22 7.39
C LEU A 151 -7.85 16.60 6.95
N TRP A 152 -7.08 16.61 5.86
CA TRP A 152 -6.60 17.84 5.27
C TRP A 152 -7.60 18.43 4.27
N ASP A 153 -8.02 17.60 3.28
CA ASP A 153 -9.02 17.98 2.29
C ASP A 153 -9.67 16.76 1.64
N THR A 154 -10.60 17.04 0.73
CA THR A 154 -11.23 16.03 -0.14
C THR A 154 -11.16 16.52 -1.58
N ILE A 155 -10.68 15.66 -2.47
CA ILE A 155 -10.51 15.98 -3.89
C ILE A 155 -11.31 15.02 -4.77
N GLU A 156 -11.73 15.49 -5.94
CA GLU A 156 -12.28 14.63 -6.98
C GLU A 156 -11.16 13.94 -7.75
N ARG A 157 -11.37 12.69 -8.07
CA ARG A 157 -10.49 11.86 -8.91
C ARG A 157 -11.33 11.12 -9.95
N TYR A 158 -10.68 10.81 -11.05
CA TYR A 158 -11.23 9.92 -12.06
C TYR A 158 -10.30 8.75 -12.30
N ASN A 159 -10.83 7.56 -12.35
CA ASN A 159 -10.18 6.39 -12.93
C ASN A 159 -11.21 5.55 -13.70
N GLU A 160 -10.72 4.73 -14.62
CA GLU A 160 -11.60 3.94 -15.49
C GLU A 160 -12.47 2.92 -14.73
N ALA A 161 -11.98 2.42 -13.59
CA ALA A 161 -12.66 1.38 -12.82
C ALA A 161 -13.82 1.91 -11.98
N GLU A 162 -13.73 3.16 -11.50
CA GLU A 162 -14.69 3.77 -10.57
C GLU A 162 -15.44 4.99 -11.16
N GLY A 163 -14.94 5.53 -12.27
CA GLY A 163 -15.39 6.83 -12.77
C GLY A 163 -14.94 7.97 -11.85
N ASN A 164 -15.77 9.03 -11.75
CA ASN A 164 -15.54 10.12 -10.80
C ASN A 164 -15.80 9.63 -9.38
N HIS A 165 -14.86 9.90 -8.47
CA HIS A 165 -14.96 9.53 -7.06
C HIS A 165 -14.22 10.54 -6.18
N LEU A 166 -14.57 10.56 -4.90
CA LEU A 166 -13.93 11.41 -3.92
C LEU A 166 -12.79 10.66 -3.21
N VAL A 167 -11.70 11.37 -3.01
CA VAL A 167 -10.53 10.89 -2.24
C VAL A 167 -10.31 11.84 -1.07
N ARG A 168 -10.35 11.31 0.14
CA ARG A 168 -10.01 12.03 1.36
C ARG A 168 -8.51 11.94 1.60
N ARG A 169 -7.87 13.09 1.88
CA ARG A 169 -6.43 13.15 2.14
C ARG A 169 -6.18 13.46 3.61
N TYR A 170 -5.42 12.59 4.25
CA TYR A 170 -5.13 12.66 5.68
C TYR A 170 -3.65 12.81 5.93
N TRP A 171 -3.27 13.70 6.84
CA TRP A 171 -1.93 13.74 7.40
C TRP A 171 -1.87 12.97 8.72
N ILE A 172 -0.86 12.13 8.88
CA ILE A 172 -0.48 11.55 10.17
C ILE A 172 0.89 12.12 10.54
N MET A 173 0.97 12.77 11.70
CA MET A 173 2.24 13.20 12.30
C MET A 173 2.94 11.99 12.91
N LEU A 174 4.26 11.87 12.73
CA LEU A 174 5.06 10.72 13.14
C LEU A 174 5.79 10.94 14.45
#